data_42588c530a8110b1b3038294d2cd0af7
#
_entry.id   42588c530a8110b1b3038294d2cd0af7
#
_cell.length_a   1.000
_cell.length_b   1.000
_cell.length_c   1.000
_cell.angle_alpha   90.00
_cell.angle_beta   90.00
_cell.angle_gamma   90.00
#
_symmetry.space_group_name_H-M   'P 1'
#
loop_
_entity.id
_entity.type
_entity.pdbx_description
1 polymer ?
#
loop_
_entity_poly.entity_id
_entity_poly.type
_entity_poly.pdbx_seq_one_letter_code
_entity_poly.pdbx_strand_id
1 'polypeptide(L)'
;MKMLDRIDEGKPLPVFGDGSQTYDFVYVNDVARANLCAAVSDSTDAFYNVGTGIGTSVKEIAEILLDLTESDVGIKYEPEGQTFVTNRIGSIDAAREHLSFTTNVNLVDGLKNLVAWRNEDKKRKMMDL
;
A
#
# COMPACT_ATOMS: atom_id res chain seq x y z
N MET A 1 4.52 -5.90 -3.27
CA MET A 1 4.89 -7.13 -4.02
C MET A 1 6.19 -7.74 -3.50
N LYS A 2 7.33 -7.03 -3.48
CA LYS A 2 8.63 -7.60 -3.03
C LYS A 2 8.61 -8.31 -1.67
N MET A 3 7.88 -7.80 -0.67
CA MET A 3 7.75 -8.47 0.64
C MET A 3 7.01 -9.80 0.52
N LEU A 4 5.90 -9.84 -0.24
CA LEU A 4 5.16 -11.08 -0.48
C LEU A 4 5.99 -12.09 -1.29
N ASP A 5 6.83 -11.63 -2.23
CA ASP A 5 7.75 -12.52 -2.95
C ASP A 5 8.75 -13.18 -1.98
N ARG A 6 9.26 -12.41 -1.00
CA ARG A 6 10.17 -12.93 0.03
C ARG A 6 9.49 -13.96 0.94
N ILE A 7 8.24 -13.69 1.34
CA ILE A 7 7.44 -14.66 2.13
C ILE A 7 7.29 -15.97 1.36
N ASP A 8 6.94 -15.92 0.08
CA ASP A 8 6.80 -17.11 -0.77
C ASP A 8 8.11 -17.91 -0.92
N GLU A 9 9.23 -17.20 -0.89
CA GLU A 9 10.57 -17.83 -0.94
C GLU A 9 11.06 -18.34 0.41
N GLY A 10 10.28 -18.19 1.48
CA GLY A 10 10.69 -18.54 2.84
C GLY A 10 11.87 -17.69 3.36
N LYS A 11 11.97 -16.42 2.92
CA LYS A 11 13.07 -15.52 3.24
C LYS A 11 12.58 -14.35 4.08
N PRO A 12 13.41 -13.85 5.03
CA PRO A 12 13.05 -12.69 5.85
C PRO A 12 12.73 -11.45 5.03
N LEU A 13 11.83 -10.61 5.56
CA LEU A 13 11.45 -9.34 4.93
C LEU A 13 12.55 -8.28 5.14
N PRO A 14 13.14 -7.72 4.08
CA PRO A 14 14.14 -6.68 4.23
C PRO A 14 13.47 -5.36 4.61
N VAL A 15 13.90 -4.76 5.71
CA VAL A 15 13.53 -3.42 6.17
C VAL A 15 14.79 -2.60 6.26
N PHE A 16 14.87 -1.48 5.53
CA PHE A 16 16.03 -0.61 5.52
C PHE A 16 15.98 0.38 6.68
N GLY A 17 17.13 0.60 7.34
CA GLY A 17 17.20 1.39 8.56
C GLY A 17 16.42 0.71 9.70
N ASP A 18 15.69 1.49 10.47
CA ASP A 18 14.82 1.02 11.56
C ASP A 18 13.38 0.72 11.11
N GLY A 19 13.06 0.99 9.84
CA GLY A 19 11.74 0.80 9.26
C GLY A 19 10.72 1.90 9.63
N SER A 20 11.15 3.00 10.23
CA SER A 20 10.29 4.11 10.65
C SER A 20 9.80 4.99 9.48
N GLN A 21 10.36 4.81 8.28
CA GLN A 21 9.92 5.55 7.09
C GLN A 21 8.43 5.32 6.84
N THR A 22 7.66 6.42 6.76
CA THR A 22 6.20 6.38 6.60
C THR A 22 5.76 6.77 5.21
N TYR A 23 4.74 6.06 4.72
CA TYR A 23 4.09 6.32 3.44
C TYR A 23 2.57 6.25 3.62
N ASP A 24 1.85 6.96 2.76
CA ASP A 24 0.40 6.85 2.64
C ASP A 24 0.07 5.73 1.65
N PHE A 25 -0.45 4.62 2.16
CA PHE A 25 -0.84 3.46 1.36
C PHE A 25 -2.34 3.52 1.04
N VAL A 26 -2.64 3.70 -0.22
CA VAL A 26 -4.01 3.78 -0.73
C VAL A 26 -4.38 2.55 -1.56
N TYR A 27 -5.59 2.03 -1.39
CA TYR A 27 -6.08 0.88 -2.14
C TYR A 27 -6.41 1.25 -3.58
N VAL A 28 -6.07 0.38 -4.53
CA VAL A 28 -6.19 0.64 -5.97
C VAL A 28 -7.61 1.02 -6.42
N ASN A 29 -8.65 0.42 -5.83
CA ASN A 29 -10.03 0.75 -6.16
C ASN A 29 -10.42 2.16 -5.67
N ASP A 30 -9.84 2.63 -4.56
CA ASP A 30 -10.03 4.01 -4.11
C ASP A 30 -9.37 4.99 -5.08
N VAL A 31 -8.18 4.67 -5.61
CA VAL A 31 -7.54 5.49 -6.65
C VAL A 31 -8.40 5.54 -7.92
N ALA A 32 -8.92 4.39 -8.36
CA ALA A 32 -9.84 4.33 -9.52
C ALA A 32 -11.10 5.18 -9.27
N ARG A 33 -11.68 5.11 -8.06
CA ARG A 33 -12.85 5.89 -7.68
C ARG A 33 -12.54 7.40 -7.62
N ALA A 34 -11.35 7.79 -7.17
CA ALA A 34 -10.94 9.19 -7.19
C ALA A 34 -10.94 9.76 -8.62
N ASN A 35 -10.48 8.98 -9.62
CA ASN A 35 -10.55 9.38 -11.02
C ASN A 35 -12.00 9.56 -11.50
N LEU A 36 -12.93 8.70 -11.07
CA LEU A 36 -14.36 8.86 -11.37
C LEU A 36 -14.93 10.13 -10.71
N CYS A 37 -14.60 10.39 -9.44
CA CYS A 37 -15.01 11.61 -8.76
C CYS A 37 -14.51 12.86 -9.50
N ALA A 38 -13.25 12.86 -9.94
CA ALA A 38 -12.69 13.97 -10.72
C ALA A 38 -13.41 14.14 -12.06
N ALA A 39 -13.74 13.05 -12.76
CA ALA A 39 -14.40 13.09 -14.06
C ALA A 39 -15.84 13.65 -14.02
N VAL A 40 -16.53 13.52 -12.88
CA VAL A 40 -17.92 14.03 -12.71
C VAL A 40 -17.98 15.32 -11.91
N SER A 41 -16.86 15.86 -11.43
CA SER A 41 -16.79 17.13 -10.71
C SER A 41 -16.82 18.32 -11.68
N ASP A 42 -17.24 19.47 -11.17
CA ASP A 42 -17.15 20.75 -11.90
C ASP A 42 -15.73 21.35 -11.84
N SER A 43 -14.78 20.66 -11.23
CA SER A 43 -13.42 21.15 -11.05
C SER A 43 -12.63 21.03 -12.37
N THR A 44 -11.98 22.12 -12.77
CA THR A 44 -11.17 22.21 -13.99
C THR A 44 -9.76 22.69 -13.65
N ASP A 45 -8.77 22.21 -14.42
CA ASP A 45 -7.37 22.65 -14.34
C ASP A 45 -6.75 22.56 -12.94
N ALA A 46 -7.10 21.50 -12.18
CA ALA A 46 -6.65 21.30 -10.81
C ALA A 46 -5.91 19.96 -10.64
N PHE A 47 -5.04 19.91 -9.62
CA PHE A 47 -4.31 18.71 -9.21
C PHE A 47 -4.72 18.33 -7.79
N TYR A 48 -4.92 17.04 -7.56
CA TYR A 48 -5.34 16.51 -6.27
C TYR A 48 -4.44 15.40 -5.80
N ASN A 49 -4.05 15.44 -4.53
CA ASN A 49 -3.49 14.27 -3.88
C ASN A 49 -4.59 13.25 -3.61
N VAL A 50 -4.33 11.99 -3.96
CA VAL A 50 -5.23 10.87 -3.68
C VAL A 50 -4.52 9.94 -2.70
N GLY A 51 -5.06 9.82 -1.51
CA GLY A 51 -4.48 9.04 -0.42
C GLY A 51 -5.48 8.87 0.71
N THR A 52 -5.00 8.30 1.82
CA THR A 52 -5.75 8.17 3.07
C THR A 52 -5.54 9.34 4.03
N GLY A 53 -4.43 10.06 3.86
CA GLY A 53 -3.91 11.04 4.82
C GLY A 53 -3.28 10.40 6.05
N ILE A 54 -3.09 9.07 6.06
CA ILE A 54 -2.54 8.32 7.19
C ILE A 54 -1.17 7.76 6.81
N GLY A 55 -0.17 8.06 7.63
CA GLY A 55 1.16 7.49 7.47
C GLY A 55 1.27 6.12 8.13
N THR A 56 1.75 5.13 7.38
CA THR A 56 2.09 3.82 7.91
C THR A 56 3.56 3.53 7.67
N SER A 57 4.25 3.01 8.65
CA SER A 57 5.68 2.71 8.55
C SER A 57 5.93 1.44 7.72
N VAL A 58 7.13 1.36 7.14
CA VAL A 58 7.57 0.15 6.42
C VAL A 58 7.58 -1.07 7.35
N LYS A 59 7.94 -0.85 8.62
CA LYS A 59 7.92 -1.89 9.65
C LYS A 59 6.50 -2.40 9.91
N GLU A 60 5.53 -1.50 10.11
CA GLU A 60 4.11 -1.89 10.30
C GLU A 60 3.56 -2.69 9.12
N ILE A 61 3.88 -2.29 7.87
CA ILE A 61 3.49 -3.06 6.69
C ILE A 61 4.08 -4.48 6.72
N ALA A 62 5.34 -4.62 7.10
CA ALA A 62 5.98 -5.92 7.19
C ALA A 62 5.32 -6.80 8.26
N GLU A 63 5.04 -6.26 9.44
CA GLU A 63 4.36 -6.95 10.53
C GLU A 63 2.94 -7.40 10.12
N ILE A 64 2.14 -6.51 9.52
CA ILE A 64 0.79 -6.85 9.03
C ILE A 64 0.86 -7.97 7.97
N LEU A 65 1.82 -7.92 7.05
CA LEU A 65 1.94 -8.96 6.02
C LEU A 65 2.34 -10.32 6.61
N LEU A 66 3.22 -10.36 7.61
CA LEU A 66 3.57 -11.60 8.32
C LEU A 66 2.34 -12.19 9.02
N ASP A 67 1.57 -11.37 9.71
CA ASP A 67 0.33 -11.80 10.37
C ASP A 67 -0.71 -12.32 9.35
N LEU A 68 -0.96 -11.58 8.27
CA LEU A 68 -1.94 -11.97 7.25
C LEU A 68 -1.59 -13.22 6.48
N THR A 69 -0.32 -13.54 6.41
CA THR A 69 0.18 -14.75 5.70
C THR A 69 0.54 -15.89 6.66
N GLU A 70 0.38 -15.67 7.97
CA GLU A 70 0.77 -16.63 9.02
C GLU A 70 2.23 -17.09 8.85
N SER A 71 3.10 -16.18 8.41
CA SER A 71 4.49 -16.48 8.07
C SER A 71 5.43 -16.15 9.21
N ASP A 72 6.36 -17.05 9.50
CA ASP A 72 7.38 -16.96 10.55
C ASP A 72 8.77 -16.53 10.04
N VAL A 73 8.89 -16.15 8.77
CA VAL A 73 10.19 -15.78 8.17
C VAL A 73 10.87 -14.57 8.83
N GLY A 74 10.11 -13.75 9.55
CA GLY A 74 10.61 -12.61 10.30
C GLY A 74 11.04 -11.42 9.44
N ILE A 75 11.59 -10.40 10.11
CA ILE A 75 12.10 -9.16 9.50
C ILE A 75 13.62 -9.13 9.64
N LYS A 76 14.30 -8.79 8.54
CA LYS A 76 15.74 -8.54 8.53
C LYS A 76 16.01 -7.05 8.30
N TYR A 77 16.61 -6.40 9.28
CA TYR A 77 17.01 -5.01 9.13
C TYR A 77 18.29 -4.93 8.30
N GLU A 78 18.26 -4.10 7.27
CA GLU A 78 19.39 -3.82 6.38
C GLU A 78 19.90 -2.39 6.62
N PRO A 79 21.16 -2.10 6.28
CA PRO A 79 21.68 -0.74 6.39
C PRO A 79 20.78 0.27 5.67
N GLU A 80 20.65 1.45 6.23
CA GLU A 80 19.86 2.52 5.64
C GLU A 80 20.41 2.88 4.26
N GLY A 81 19.54 2.88 3.24
CA GLY A 81 19.89 3.30 1.89
C GLY A 81 19.99 4.82 1.79
N GLN A 82 20.42 5.33 0.61
CA GLN A 82 20.52 6.78 0.34
C GLN A 82 19.16 7.48 0.19
N THR A 83 18.08 6.95 0.77
CA THR A 83 16.75 7.53 0.66
C THR A 83 16.55 8.58 1.75
N PHE A 84 16.50 9.85 1.36
CA PHE A 84 16.30 10.97 2.25
C PHE A 84 14.83 11.23 2.64
N VAL A 85 13.90 10.41 2.17
CA VAL A 85 12.47 10.60 2.42
C VAL A 85 12.03 9.72 3.57
N THR A 86 11.84 10.34 4.73
CA THR A 86 11.38 9.67 5.96
C THR A 86 9.86 9.68 6.13
N ASN A 87 9.18 10.62 5.45
CA ASN A 87 7.72 10.78 5.56
C ASN A 87 7.15 11.23 4.22
N ARG A 88 6.15 10.51 3.72
CA ARG A 88 5.52 10.78 2.44
C ARG A 88 3.99 10.64 2.56
N ILE A 89 3.37 11.66 3.16
CA ILE A 89 1.93 11.75 3.37
C ILE A 89 1.47 13.06 2.76
N GLY A 90 0.51 13.00 1.84
CA GLY A 90 -0.09 14.19 1.23
C GLY A 90 -1.33 14.64 1.99
N SER A 91 -1.63 15.97 2.00
CA SER A 91 -2.96 16.42 2.39
C SER A 91 -3.98 15.97 1.35
N ILE A 92 -5.10 15.43 1.82
CA ILE A 92 -6.24 14.99 1.02
C ILE A 92 -7.42 15.97 1.07
N ASP A 93 -7.24 17.13 1.71
CA ASP A 93 -8.33 18.08 1.98
C ASP A 93 -8.96 18.62 0.69
N ALA A 94 -8.13 18.98 -0.30
CA ALA A 94 -8.61 19.45 -1.59
C ALA A 94 -9.44 18.40 -2.35
N ALA A 95 -9.03 17.12 -2.30
CA ALA A 95 -9.79 16.04 -2.92
C ALA A 95 -11.12 15.81 -2.18
N ARG A 96 -11.12 15.92 -0.85
CA ARG A 96 -12.34 15.82 -0.05
C ARG A 96 -13.30 16.96 -0.34
N GLU A 97 -12.81 18.19 -0.39
CA GLU A 97 -13.63 19.39 -0.56
C GLU A 97 -14.18 19.51 -2.00
N HIS A 98 -13.32 19.34 -3.00
CA HIS A 98 -13.70 19.62 -4.39
C HIS A 98 -14.23 18.41 -5.15
N LEU A 99 -13.81 17.19 -4.77
CA LEU A 99 -14.23 15.96 -5.44
C LEU A 99 -15.19 15.11 -4.59
N SER A 100 -15.49 15.53 -3.35
CA SER A 100 -16.22 14.70 -2.37
C SER A 100 -15.59 13.32 -2.20
N PHE A 101 -14.26 13.23 -2.33
CA PHE A 101 -13.52 11.98 -2.28
C PHE A 101 -13.00 11.68 -0.88
N THR A 102 -13.23 10.46 -0.42
CA THR A 102 -12.61 9.85 0.75
C THR A 102 -12.29 8.40 0.46
N THR A 103 -11.29 7.81 1.11
CA THR A 103 -11.01 6.38 0.94
C THR A 103 -12.05 5.53 1.65
N ASN A 104 -12.40 4.38 1.06
CA ASN A 104 -13.37 3.42 1.60
C ASN A 104 -12.72 2.16 2.16
N VAL A 105 -11.47 1.87 1.78
CA VAL A 105 -10.77 0.66 2.16
C VAL A 105 -9.62 1.02 3.10
N ASN A 106 -9.63 0.47 4.31
CA ASN A 106 -8.52 0.63 5.24
C ASN A 106 -7.32 -0.24 4.82
N LEU A 107 -6.16 0.03 5.41
CA LEU A 107 -4.91 -0.63 5.07
C LEU A 107 -4.97 -2.15 5.22
N VAL A 108 -5.49 -2.64 6.34
CA VAL A 108 -5.50 -4.09 6.63
C VAL A 108 -6.39 -4.83 5.63
N ASP A 109 -7.57 -4.29 5.33
CA ASP A 109 -8.48 -4.89 4.35
C ASP A 109 -7.91 -4.80 2.93
N GLY A 110 -7.23 -3.70 2.57
CA GLY A 110 -6.52 -3.57 1.31
C GLY A 110 -5.41 -4.60 1.16
N LEU A 111 -4.63 -4.86 2.22
CA LEU A 111 -3.59 -5.88 2.22
C LEU A 111 -4.15 -7.30 2.17
N LYS A 112 -5.26 -7.59 2.88
CA LYS A 112 -5.98 -8.89 2.76
C LYS A 112 -6.40 -9.16 1.32
N ASN A 113 -7.02 -8.16 0.68
CA ASN A 113 -7.44 -8.26 -0.72
C ASN A 113 -6.25 -8.50 -1.64
N LEU A 114 -5.11 -7.82 -1.41
CA LEU A 114 -3.88 -8.02 -2.17
C LEU A 114 -3.34 -9.44 -2.04
N VAL A 115 -3.29 -9.98 -0.80
CA VAL A 115 -2.84 -11.35 -0.54
C VAL A 115 -3.76 -12.37 -1.20
N ALA A 116 -5.08 -12.20 -1.08
CA ALA A 116 -6.08 -13.07 -1.70
C ALA A 116 -5.93 -13.07 -3.23
N TRP A 117 -5.90 -11.89 -3.85
CA TRP A 117 -5.70 -11.74 -5.29
C TRP A 117 -4.41 -12.42 -5.77
N ARG A 118 -3.31 -12.22 -5.04
CA ARG A 118 -2.03 -12.84 -5.37
C ARG A 118 -2.10 -14.36 -5.35
N ASN A 119 -2.76 -14.94 -4.37
CA ASN A 119 -2.92 -16.39 -4.24
C ASN A 119 -3.76 -16.96 -5.40
N GLU A 120 -4.80 -16.26 -5.82
CA GLU A 120 -5.61 -16.64 -6.98
C GLU A 120 -4.82 -16.52 -8.29
N ASP A 121 -4.06 -15.44 -8.48
CA ASP A 121 -3.23 -15.23 -9.67
C ASP A 121 -2.16 -16.33 -9.83
N LYS A 122 -1.53 -16.74 -8.71
CA LYS A 122 -0.59 -17.87 -8.71
C LYS A 122 -1.27 -19.18 -9.13
N LYS A 123 -2.45 -19.50 -8.56
CA LYS A 123 -3.21 -20.71 -8.93
C LYS A 123 -3.56 -20.71 -10.41
N ARG A 124 -4.01 -19.58 -10.95
CA ARG A 124 -4.32 -19.44 -12.36
C ARG A 124 -3.11 -19.70 -13.24
N LYS A 125 -1.97 -19.09 -12.94
CA LYS A 125 -0.72 -19.28 -13.68
C LYS A 125 -0.19 -20.72 -13.64
N MET A 126 -0.48 -21.47 -12.58
CA MET A 126 -0.11 -22.90 -12.48
C MET A 126 -1.05 -23.80 -13.29
N MET A 127 -2.30 -23.37 -13.58
CA MET A 127 -3.24 -24.14 -14.37
C MET A 127 -3.07 -23.91 -15.88
N ASP A 128 -2.42 -22.80 -16.27
CA ASP A 128 -2.15 -22.43 -17.67
C ASP A 128 -0.83 -23.02 -18.20
N LEU A 129 -0.09 -23.82 -17.37
CA LEU A 129 1.12 -24.57 -17.73
C LEU A 129 0.83 -26.05 -17.93
#